data_7f0c641bcd4e49682de4e0ea0694b7a2
#
_entry.id   7f0c641bcd4e49682de4e0ea0694b7a2
#
_cell.length_a   1.000
_cell.length_b   1.000
_cell.length_c   1.000
_cell.angle_alpha   90.00
_cell.angle_beta   90.00
_cell.angle_gamma   90.00
#
_symmetry.space_group_name_H-M   'P 1'
#
loop_
_entity.id
_entity.type
_entity.pdbx_description
1 polymer ?
#
loop_
_entity_poly.entity_id
_entity_poly.type
_entity_poly.pdbx_seq_one_letter_code
_entity_poly.pdbx_strand_id
1 'polypeptide(L)'
;MPLVVDRFVLGSFQSNCYVIRSERGATEAVVVDPGDDPTPLRLELARMGARAAGILVTHTDVDHIGGVGDLADGTGADVWAPAGEVEALRTGETRGTFRVPPHDPAHVVSGGDPIEVAGIAFDVVEVPGHSPGHIAFHSRGALFSGDVLFAGSVGRADLPGGDWDTLLNSIRTLLGRFDPDTVVYPGHGDATTLGRELETNPFLRDLRVERPA
;
A
#
# COMPACT_ATOMS: atom_id res chain seq x y z
N MET A 1 -5.83 10.14 -17.91
CA MET A 1 -4.35 10.22 -17.96
C MET A 1 -3.79 9.34 -16.85
N PRO A 2 -2.62 8.69 -17.03
CA PRO A 2 -1.97 7.92 -15.98
C PRO A 2 -1.55 8.82 -14.82
N LEU A 3 -1.46 8.23 -13.62
CA LEU A 3 -0.91 8.90 -12.44
C LEU A 3 0.60 9.13 -12.59
N VAL A 4 1.11 10.15 -11.92
CA VAL A 4 2.56 10.29 -11.69
C VAL A 4 2.86 9.66 -10.36
N VAL A 5 3.67 8.59 -10.37
CA VAL A 5 4.03 7.81 -9.20
C VAL A 5 5.53 7.87 -9.01
N ASP A 6 5.97 8.44 -7.90
CA ASP A 6 7.36 8.50 -7.49
C ASP A 6 7.58 7.54 -6.32
N ARG A 7 8.60 6.65 -6.43
CA ARG A 7 8.94 5.66 -5.40
C ARG A 7 10.12 6.11 -4.57
N PHE A 8 10.00 5.96 -3.27
CA PHE A 8 11.07 6.17 -2.29
C PHE A 8 11.25 4.90 -1.47
N VAL A 9 12.50 4.48 -1.27
CA VAL A 9 12.82 3.34 -0.41
C VAL A 9 13.26 3.90 0.94
N LEU A 10 12.53 3.57 2.00
CA LEU A 10 12.68 4.18 3.32
C LEU A 10 13.01 3.14 4.39
N GLY A 11 13.69 3.64 5.43
CA GLY A 11 13.96 2.88 6.65
C GLY A 11 14.89 1.67 6.49
N SER A 12 15.09 0.97 7.59
CA SER A 12 15.99 -0.19 7.68
C SER A 12 15.45 -1.43 6.97
N PHE A 13 14.14 -1.53 6.81
CA PHE A 13 13.46 -2.62 6.10
C PHE A 13 13.38 -2.40 4.59
N GLN A 14 13.80 -1.22 4.10
CA GLN A 14 13.76 -0.85 2.67
C GLN A 14 12.37 -0.95 2.07
N SER A 15 11.35 -0.52 2.83
CA SER A 15 9.96 -0.49 2.36
C SER A 15 9.76 0.63 1.35
N ASN A 16 8.90 0.37 0.38
CA ASN A 16 8.53 1.33 -0.64
C ASN A 16 7.45 2.28 -0.12
N CYS A 17 7.75 3.56 -0.15
CA CYS A 17 6.78 4.63 -0.04
C CYS A 17 6.49 5.20 -1.42
N TYR A 18 5.23 5.50 -1.70
CA TYR A 18 4.85 6.11 -2.98
C TYR A 18 4.24 7.49 -2.79
N VAL A 19 4.73 8.44 -3.59
CA VAL A 19 4.13 9.77 -3.75
C VAL A 19 3.39 9.81 -5.06
N ILE A 20 2.08 10.02 -5.01
CA ILE A 20 1.16 9.95 -6.14
C ILE A 20 0.61 11.34 -6.42
N ARG A 21 0.68 11.74 -7.67
CA ARG A 21 0.10 13.00 -8.15
C ARG A 21 -0.81 12.75 -9.36
N SER A 22 -1.85 13.56 -9.49
CA SER A 22 -2.80 13.43 -10.61
C SER A 22 -2.15 13.71 -11.95
N GLU A 23 -1.13 14.60 -11.96
CA GLU A 23 -0.31 14.97 -13.11
C GLU A 23 1.03 15.58 -12.68
N ARG A 24 1.95 15.78 -13.63
CA ARG A 24 3.20 16.51 -13.37
C ARG A 24 2.91 17.97 -13.02
N GLY A 25 3.53 18.42 -11.91
CA GLY A 25 3.34 19.79 -11.41
C GLY A 25 2.12 19.98 -10.51
N ALA A 26 1.33 18.93 -10.25
CA ALA A 26 0.31 19.01 -9.22
C ALA A 26 0.94 19.35 -7.86
N THR A 27 0.33 20.31 -7.15
CA THR A 27 0.81 20.81 -5.86
C THR A 27 0.29 20.00 -4.67
N GLU A 28 -0.61 19.06 -4.91
CA GLU A 28 -1.12 18.10 -3.93
C GLU A 28 -0.70 16.69 -4.33
N ALA A 29 -0.33 15.91 -3.32
CA ALA A 29 0.09 14.54 -3.48
C ALA A 29 -0.58 13.63 -2.45
N VAL A 30 -0.77 12.39 -2.82
CA VAL A 30 -1.15 11.30 -1.91
C VAL A 30 0.11 10.50 -1.60
N VAL A 31 0.32 10.17 -0.34
CA VAL A 31 1.43 9.32 0.12
C VAL A 31 0.88 7.95 0.49
N VAL A 32 1.48 6.88 0.00
CA VAL A 32 1.15 5.51 0.42
C VAL A 32 2.32 4.96 1.22
N ASP A 33 2.02 4.48 2.43
CA ASP A 33 2.94 3.81 3.35
C ASP A 33 4.24 4.61 3.56
N PRO A 34 4.24 5.66 4.40
CA PRO A 34 5.38 6.58 4.54
C PRO A 34 6.62 5.98 5.21
N GLY A 35 6.59 4.69 5.51
CA GLY A 35 7.75 3.97 6.02
C GLY A 35 8.09 4.28 7.47
N ASP A 36 9.37 4.18 7.80
CA ASP A 36 9.91 4.29 9.16
C ASP A 36 10.40 5.72 9.47
N ASP A 37 11.09 6.38 8.50
CA ASP A 37 11.56 7.77 8.65
C ASP A 37 11.03 8.63 7.51
N PRO A 38 10.08 9.56 7.77
CA PRO A 38 9.49 10.42 6.75
C PRO A 38 10.36 11.64 6.40
N THR A 39 11.52 11.84 7.06
CA THR A 39 12.37 13.02 6.83
C THR A 39 12.84 13.15 5.37
N PRO A 40 13.36 12.10 4.71
CA PRO A 40 13.71 12.18 3.30
C PRO A 40 12.51 12.52 2.40
N LEU A 41 11.35 11.96 2.73
CA LEU A 41 10.11 12.17 2.00
C LEU A 41 9.64 13.63 2.06
N ARG A 42 9.72 14.28 3.22
CA ARG A 42 9.39 15.71 3.36
C ARG A 42 10.27 16.60 2.49
N LEU A 43 11.56 16.29 2.40
CA LEU A 43 12.50 17.03 1.55
C LEU A 43 12.13 16.86 0.06
N GLU A 44 11.76 15.66 -0.35
CA GLU A 44 11.38 15.40 -1.74
C GLU A 44 10.03 16.04 -2.09
N LEU A 45 9.04 16.00 -1.22
CA LEU A 45 7.79 16.74 -1.39
C LEU A 45 8.04 18.23 -1.60
N ALA A 46 8.91 18.82 -0.77
CA ALA A 46 9.28 20.22 -0.91
C ALA A 46 9.99 20.52 -2.26
N ARG A 47 10.89 19.63 -2.72
CA ARG A 47 11.54 19.75 -4.04
C ARG A 47 10.57 19.64 -5.20
N MET A 48 9.54 18.81 -5.07
CA MET A 48 8.47 18.67 -6.05
C MET A 48 7.54 19.88 -6.07
N GLY A 49 7.60 20.75 -5.05
CA GLY A 49 6.62 21.82 -4.82
C GLY A 49 5.25 21.26 -4.48
N ALA A 50 5.20 20.06 -3.90
CA ALA A 50 3.98 19.35 -3.55
C ALA A 50 3.80 19.26 -2.03
N ARG A 51 2.53 19.24 -1.60
CA ARG A 51 2.10 19.00 -0.22
C ARG A 51 1.43 17.64 -0.13
N ALA A 52 1.73 16.85 0.89
CA ALA A 52 0.92 15.69 1.20
C ALA A 52 -0.50 16.15 1.60
N ALA A 53 -1.48 15.78 0.80
CA ALA A 53 -2.89 16.07 1.06
C ALA A 53 -3.57 14.89 1.77
N GLY A 54 -3.02 13.69 1.65
CA GLY A 54 -3.48 12.51 2.34
C GLY A 54 -2.43 11.42 2.39
N ILE A 55 -2.56 10.56 3.40
CA ILE A 55 -1.72 9.39 3.65
C ILE A 55 -2.62 8.16 3.62
N LEU A 56 -2.31 7.22 2.74
CA LEU A 56 -3.01 5.93 2.64
C LEU A 56 -2.14 4.84 3.27
N VAL A 57 -2.71 4.08 4.18
CA VAL A 57 -2.05 2.97 4.87
C VAL A 57 -2.61 1.66 4.33
N THR A 58 -1.74 0.79 3.78
CA THR A 58 -2.17 -0.52 3.27
C THR A 58 -2.37 -1.53 4.39
N HIS A 59 -1.48 -1.55 5.36
CA HIS A 59 -1.50 -2.39 6.56
C HIS A 59 -0.60 -1.77 7.64
N THR A 60 -0.55 -2.37 8.83
CA THR A 60 0.06 -1.73 9.99
C THR A 60 1.35 -2.39 10.47
N ASP A 61 2.15 -2.97 9.59
CA ASP A 61 3.50 -3.38 9.94
C ASP A 61 4.40 -2.15 10.15
N VAL A 62 5.37 -2.29 11.05
CA VAL A 62 6.19 -1.18 11.54
C VAL A 62 6.85 -0.37 10.44
N ASP A 63 7.28 -1.04 9.40
CA ASP A 63 8.01 -0.43 8.28
C ASP A 63 7.10 0.27 7.25
N HIS A 64 5.78 0.15 7.41
CA HIS A 64 4.79 0.88 6.63
C HIS A 64 4.20 2.07 7.38
N ILE A 65 4.11 1.99 8.71
CA ILE A 65 3.42 3.02 9.50
C ILE A 65 4.31 3.82 10.45
N GLY A 66 5.59 3.49 10.57
CA GLY A 66 6.50 4.17 11.50
C GLY A 66 6.52 5.69 11.37
N GLY A 67 6.44 6.19 10.15
CA GLY A 67 6.46 7.62 9.83
C GLY A 67 5.08 8.29 9.69
N VAL A 68 3.97 7.56 9.86
CA VAL A 68 2.61 8.09 9.61
C VAL A 68 2.31 9.30 10.49
N GLY A 69 2.48 9.18 11.80
CA GLY A 69 2.19 10.26 12.74
C GLY A 69 3.03 11.52 12.45
N ASP A 70 4.33 11.34 12.31
CA ASP A 70 5.27 12.45 12.04
C ASP A 70 4.98 13.15 10.71
N LEU A 71 4.59 12.39 9.68
CA LEU A 71 4.24 12.98 8.39
C LEU A 71 2.91 13.72 8.46
N ALA A 72 1.89 13.13 9.08
CA ALA A 72 0.58 13.73 9.24
C ALA A 72 0.67 15.05 10.03
N ASP A 73 1.33 15.03 11.19
CA ASP A 73 1.51 16.21 12.05
C ASP A 73 2.31 17.31 11.35
N GLY A 74 3.33 16.92 10.59
CA GLY A 74 4.20 17.88 9.90
C GLY A 74 3.60 18.49 8.63
N THR A 75 2.55 17.90 8.07
CA THR A 75 1.94 18.32 6.79
C THR A 75 0.47 18.73 6.91
N GLY A 76 -0.20 18.31 7.98
CA GLY A 76 -1.65 18.45 8.14
C GLY A 76 -2.44 17.52 7.21
N ALA A 77 -1.82 16.44 6.71
CA ALA A 77 -2.47 15.47 5.86
C ALA A 77 -3.39 14.55 6.67
N ASP A 78 -4.59 14.31 6.18
CA ASP A 78 -5.48 13.28 6.73
C ASP A 78 -4.91 11.89 6.46
N VAL A 79 -5.21 10.94 7.36
CA VAL A 79 -4.78 9.54 7.25
C VAL A 79 -5.98 8.64 7.01
N TRP A 80 -5.88 7.75 6.01
CA TRP A 80 -6.82 6.67 5.72
C TRP A 80 -6.20 5.35 6.14
N ALA A 81 -6.80 4.69 7.12
CA ALA A 81 -6.28 3.43 7.67
C ALA A 81 -7.28 2.28 7.51
N PRO A 82 -6.79 1.02 7.33
CA PRO A 82 -7.65 -0.15 7.19
C PRO A 82 -8.43 -0.43 8.49
N ALA A 83 -9.75 -0.63 8.35
CA ALA A 83 -10.64 -0.89 9.49
C ALA A 83 -10.21 -2.11 10.32
N GLY A 84 -9.71 -3.15 9.65
CA GLY A 84 -9.26 -4.38 10.31
C GLY A 84 -7.99 -4.25 11.14
N GLU A 85 -7.24 -3.14 10.99
CA GLU A 85 -5.96 -2.93 11.68
C GLU A 85 -5.82 -1.55 12.35
N VAL A 86 -6.88 -0.75 12.37
CA VAL A 86 -6.84 0.63 12.87
C VAL A 86 -6.35 0.75 14.31
N GLU A 87 -6.61 -0.24 15.16
CA GLU A 87 -6.18 -0.25 16.55
C GLU A 87 -4.65 -0.32 16.69
N ALA A 88 -3.95 -0.98 15.78
CA ALA A 88 -2.49 -0.98 15.76
C ALA A 88 -1.92 0.43 15.57
N LEU A 89 -2.52 1.22 14.67
CA LEU A 89 -2.12 2.61 14.46
C LEU A 89 -2.48 3.50 15.67
N ARG A 90 -3.67 3.32 16.26
CA ARG A 90 -4.13 4.08 17.43
C ARG A 90 -3.30 3.84 18.68
N THR A 91 -2.88 2.60 18.89
CA THR A 91 -2.09 2.20 20.09
C THR A 91 -0.59 2.27 19.87
N GLY A 92 -0.15 2.29 18.62
CA GLY A 92 1.25 2.13 18.25
C GLY A 92 1.79 0.71 18.42
N GLU A 93 0.92 -0.28 18.64
CA GLU A 93 1.29 -1.69 18.82
C GLU A 93 1.17 -2.44 17.49
N THR A 94 2.30 -2.67 16.84
CA THR A 94 2.34 -3.41 15.58
C THR A 94 2.38 -4.92 15.80
N ARG A 95 2.24 -5.69 14.74
CA ARG A 95 2.46 -7.15 14.80
C ARG A 95 3.91 -7.44 15.19
N GLY A 96 4.14 -8.27 16.19
CA GLY A 96 5.46 -8.57 16.74
C GLY A 96 5.83 -7.72 17.94
N THR A 97 7.11 -7.28 18.04
CA THR A 97 7.64 -6.58 19.23
C THR A 97 7.89 -5.09 19.01
N PHE A 98 7.67 -4.61 17.81
CA PHE A 98 7.94 -3.21 17.46
C PHE A 98 6.77 -2.31 17.87
N ARG A 99 7.11 -1.06 18.19
CA ARG A 99 6.14 -0.01 18.48
C ARG A 99 6.44 1.20 17.61
N VAL A 100 5.39 1.90 17.23
CA VAL A 100 5.45 3.18 16.50
C VAL A 100 4.77 4.27 17.31
N PRO A 101 5.00 5.56 17.02
CA PRO A 101 4.20 6.64 17.61
C PRO A 101 2.71 6.42 17.30
N PRO A 102 1.83 6.45 18.32
CA PRO A 102 0.39 6.30 18.10
C PRO A 102 -0.16 7.44 17.23
N HIS A 103 -1.13 7.13 16.38
CA HIS A 103 -1.84 8.11 15.57
C HIS A 103 -3.30 7.69 15.39
N ASP A 104 -4.24 8.62 15.63
CA ASP A 104 -5.67 8.37 15.36
C ASP A 104 -6.01 8.85 13.94
N PRO A 105 -6.28 7.93 13.01
CA PRO A 105 -6.52 8.29 11.62
C PRO A 105 -7.84 9.04 11.45
N ALA A 106 -7.87 10.05 10.57
CA ALA A 106 -9.06 10.82 10.27
C ALA A 106 -10.15 9.96 9.57
N HIS A 107 -9.70 8.94 8.82
CA HIS A 107 -10.60 8.06 8.05
C HIS A 107 -10.25 6.60 8.28
N VAL A 108 -11.28 5.80 8.58
CA VAL A 108 -11.18 4.34 8.67
C VAL A 108 -11.94 3.75 7.48
N VAL A 109 -11.26 2.92 6.68
CA VAL A 109 -11.79 2.43 5.41
C VAL A 109 -11.80 0.91 5.32
N SER A 110 -12.76 0.37 4.59
CA SER A 110 -12.94 -1.05 4.30
C SER A 110 -12.98 -1.29 2.80
N GLY A 111 -12.86 -2.55 2.40
CA GLY A 111 -13.01 -2.92 0.99
C GLY A 111 -14.36 -2.53 0.42
N GLY A 112 -14.35 -1.94 -0.77
CA GLY A 112 -15.52 -1.42 -1.44
C GLY A 112 -15.84 0.04 -1.16
N ASP A 113 -15.21 0.66 -0.15
CA ASP A 113 -15.37 2.10 0.10
C ASP A 113 -14.69 2.90 -1.02
N PRO A 114 -15.40 3.77 -1.74
CA PRO A 114 -14.74 4.69 -2.65
C PRO A 114 -14.12 5.83 -1.84
N ILE A 115 -12.86 6.15 -2.13
CA ILE A 115 -12.22 7.33 -1.53
C ILE A 115 -11.71 8.26 -2.62
N GLU A 116 -11.68 9.55 -2.32
CA GLU A 116 -11.07 10.55 -3.18
C GLU A 116 -10.10 11.41 -2.35
N VAL A 117 -8.84 11.48 -2.80
CA VAL A 117 -7.78 12.24 -2.13
C VAL A 117 -6.98 12.99 -3.19
N ALA A 118 -6.77 14.29 -3.00
CA ALA A 118 -6.07 15.15 -3.96
C ALA A 118 -6.63 15.07 -5.40
N GLY A 119 -7.96 14.92 -5.57
CA GLY A 119 -8.61 14.77 -6.86
C GLY A 119 -8.33 13.42 -7.56
N ILE A 120 -7.85 12.44 -6.82
CA ILE A 120 -7.61 11.08 -7.29
C ILE A 120 -8.60 10.15 -6.59
N ALA A 121 -9.45 9.49 -7.39
CA ALA A 121 -10.34 8.45 -6.87
C ALA A 121 -9.58 7.11 -6.76
N PHE A 122 -9.73 6.42 -5.65
CA PHE A 122 -9.18 5.09 -5.41
C PHE A 122 -10.29 4.10 -5.08
N ASP A 123 -10.20 2.91 -5.65
CA ASP A 123 -10.91 1.73 -5.18
C ASP A 123 -10.13 1.11 -4.02
N VAL A 124 -10.79 0.86 -2.90
CA VAL A 124 -10.24 0.12 -1.76
C VAL A 124 -10.60 -1.36 -1.91
N VAL A 125 -9.60 -2.24 -1.81
CA VAL A 125 -9.80 -3.69 -1.96
C VAL A 125 -9.24 -4.40 -0.74
N GLU A 126 -10.05 -5.21 -0.06
CA GLU A 126 -9.54 -6.09 0.99
C GLU A 126 -8.68 -7.20 0.40
N VAL A 127 -7.49 -7.36 0.94
CA VAL A 127 -6.50 -8.35 0.49
C VAL A 127 -5.79 -8.99 1.70
N PRO A 128 -6.57 -9.61 2.62
CA PRO A 128 -5.99 -10.22 3.81
C PRO A 128 -5.08 -11.39 3.46
N GLY A 129 -4.27 -11.80 4.44
CA GLY A 129 -3.42 -13.00 4.36
C GLY A 129 -1.96 -12.74 4.71
N HIS A 130 -1.36 -11.63 4.28
CA HIS A 130 -0.12 -11.13 4.88
C HIS A 130 -0.40 -10.60 6.29
N SER A 131 -1.40 -9.77 6.41
CA SER A 131 -2.00 -9.34 7.68
C SER A 131 -3.53 -9.43 7.61
N PRO A 132 -4.23 -9.47 8.75
CA PRO A 132 -5.67 -9.80 8.76
C PRO A 132 -6.56 -8.69 8.17
N GLY A 133 -6.15 -7.44 8.26
CA GLY A 133 -6.92 -6.28 7.78
C GLY A 133 -6.30 -5.58 6.57
N HIS A 134 -5.37 -6.23 5.88
CA HIS A 134 -4.67 -5.65 4.74
C HIS A 134 -5.61 -5.18 3.63
N ILE A 135 -5.39 -3.97 3.14
CA ILE A 135 -6.09 -3.40 1.98
C ILE A 135 -5.11 -2.97 0.89
N ALA A 136 -5.56 -2.98 -0.34
CA ALA A 136 -4.86 -2.40 -1.48
C ALA A 136 -5.66 -1.22 -2.04
N PHE A 137 -4.95 -0.26 -2.66
CA PHE A 137 -5.55 0.89 -3.31
C PHE A 137 -5.33 0.80 -4.82
N HIS A 138 -6.40 0.89 -5.60
CA HIS A 138 -6.31 0.90 -7.05
C HIS A 138 -6.81 2.22 -7.62
N SER A 139 -6.06 2.79 -8.59
CA SER A 139 -6.50 3.96 -9.36
C SER A 139 -5.86 3.98 -10.74
N ARG A 140 -6.66 4.17 -11.78
CA ARG A 140 -6.20 4.41 -13.16
C ARG A 140 -5.14 3.41 -13.66
N GLY A 141 -5.31 2.12 -13.34
CA GLY A 141 -4.38 1.06 -13.73
C GLY A 141 -3.11 0.95 -12.88
N ALA A 142 -3.06 1.64 -11.75
CA ALA A 142 -2.03 1.53 -10.72
C ALA A 142 -2.61 0.84 -9.47
N LEU A 143 -1.98 -0.22 -8.98
CA LEU A 143 -2.36 -0.97 -7.79
C LEU A 143 -1.25 -0.87 -6.74
N PHE A 144 -1.52 -0.22 -5.63
CA PHE A 144 -0.63 -0.15 -4.46
C PHE A 144 -0.99 -1.30 -3.54
N SER A 145 -0.25 -2.39 -3.66
CA SER A 145 -0.61 -3.68 -3.07
C SER A 145 -0.09 -3.89 -1.66
N GLY A 146 0.74 -2.98 -1.12
CA GLY A 146 1.47 -3.26 0.11
C GLY A 146 2.18 -4.60 0.00
N ASP A 147 2.11 -5.42 1.04
CA ASP A 147 2.84 -6.69 1.16
C ASP A 147 2.03 -7.91 0.71
N VAL A 148 1.33 -7.79 -0.41
CA VAL A 148 0.56 -8.91 -0.99
C VAL A 148 1.30 -9.57 -2.15
N LEU A 149 1.67 -8.80 -3.17
CA LEU A 149 2.26 -9.31 -4.40
C LEU A 149 3.50 -8.50 -4.78
N PHE A 150 4.62 -9.17 -4.96
CA PHE A 150 5.92 -8.59 -5.32
C PHE A 150 6.38 -9.09 -6.69
N ALA A 151 7.37 -8.42 -7.26
CA ALA A 151 8.04 -8.90 -8.47
C ALA A 151 8.73 -10.26 -8.22
N GLY A 152 8.15 -11.33 -8.72
CA GLY A 152 8.63 -12.70 -8.57
C GLY A 152 8.44 -13.31 -7.17
N SER A 153 7.68 -12.69 -6.28
CA SER A 153 7.42 -13.17 -4.92
C SER A 153 6.04 -12.75 -4.42
N VAL A 154 5.71 -13.13 -3.20
CA VAL A 154 4.49 -12.72 -2.47
C VAL A 154 4.85 -12.37 -1.04
N GLY A 155 3.97 -11.69 -0.34
CA GLY A 155 4.13 -11.38 1.09
C GLY A 155 4.26 -12.64 1.95
N ARG A 156 4.92 -12.51 3.08
CA ARG A 156 4.97 -13.58 4.08
C ARG A 156 3.62 -13.73 4.78
N ALA A 157 3.31 -14.93 5.22
CA ALA A 157 2.06 -15.23 5.93
C ALA A 157 2.30 -15.98 7.26
N ASP A 158 3.52 -15.94 7.79
CA ASP A 158 3.96 -16.65 8.99
C ASP A 158 4.01 -15.78 10.26
N LEU A 159 3.68 -14.50 10.14
CA LEU A 159 3.51 -13.61 11.29
C LEU A 159 2.11 -13.74 11.91
N PRO A 160 1.92 -13.30 13.18
CA PRO A 160 0.61 -13.35 13.83
C PRO A 160 -0.51 -12.74 12.97
N GLY A 161 -1.56 -13.51 12.74
CA GLY A 161 -2.70 -13.11 11.88
C GLY A 161 -2.49 -13.34 10.39
N GLY A 162 -1.30 -13.81 9.97
CA GLY A 162 -1.05 -14.22 8.60
C GLY A 162 -1.63 -15.59 8.26
N ASP A 163 -2.06 -15.78 7.01
CA ASP A 163 -2.59 -17.03 6.50
C ASP A 163 -2.30 -17.18 5.00
N TRP A 164 -1.64 -18.27 4.64
CA TRP A 164 -1.17 -18.50 3.27
C TRP A 164 -2.30 -18.67 2.25
N ASP A 165 -3.31 -19.46 2.60
CA ASP A 165 -4.40 -19.73 1.67
C ASP A 165 -5.25 -18.48 1.44
N THR A 166 -5.44 -17.69 2.50
CA THR A 166 -6.09 -16.38 2.43
C THR A 166 -5.30 -15.41 1.55
N LEU A 167 -3.97 -15.36 1.67
CA LEU A 167 -3.11 -14.53 0.82
C LEU A 167 -3.24 -14.92 -0.66
N LEU A 168 -3.19 -16.20 -0.98
CA LEU A 168 -3.38 -16.67 -2.36
C LEU A 168 -4.77 -16.33 -2.90
N ASN A 169 -5.82 -16.41 -2.07
CA ASN A 169 -7.17 -16.01 -2.45
C ASN A 169 -7.27 -14.50 -2.71
N SER A 170 -6.60 -13.69 -1.92
CA SER A 170 -6.50 -12.24 -2.13
C SER A 170 -5.81 -11.93 -3.46
N ILE A 171 -4.70 -12.59 -3.77
CA ILE A 171 -4.01 -12.44 -5.06
C ILE A 171 -4.92 -12.89 -6.21
N ARG A 172 -5.64 -14.02 -6.07
CA ARG A 172 -6.60 -14.48 -7.07
C ARG A 172 -7.70 -13.43 -7.32
N THR A 173 -8.17 -12.79 -6.27
CA THR A 173 -9.16 -11.70 -6.37
C THR A 173 -8.61 -10.51 -7.17
N LEU A 174 -7.38 -10.07 -6.91
CA LEU A 174 -6.73 -9.00 -7.67
C LEU A 174 -6.57 -9.36 -9.15
N LEU A 175 -6.10 -10.58 -9.45
CA LEU A 175 -5.92 -11.09 -10.81
C LEU A 175 -7.24 -11.24 -11.59
N GLY A 176 -8.35 -11.47 -10.90
CA GLY A 176 -9.68 -11.58 -11.51
C GLY A 176 -10.40 -10.25 -11.66
N ARG A 177 -10.05 -9.25 -10.82
CA ARG A 177 -10.74 -7.95 -10.78
C ARG A 177 -10.12 -6.93 -11.71
N PHE A 178 -8.81 -6.93 -11.90
CA PHE A 178 -8.09 -5.91 -12.64
C PHE A 178 -7.45 -6.44 -13.91
N ASP A 179 -7.21 -5.51 -14.85
CA ASP A 179 -6.56 -5.80 -16.12
C ASP A 179 -5.15 -6.36 -15.90
N PRO A 180 -4.68 -7.34 -16.69
CA PRO A 180 -3.31 -7.86 -16.64
C PRO A 180 -2.21 -6.80 -16.77
N ASP A 181 -2.48 -5.70 -17.49
CA ASP A 181 -1.55 -4.58 -17.65
C ASP A 181 -1.51 -3.64 -16.44
N THR A 182 -2.34 -3.88 -15.41
CA THR A 182 -2.32 -3.10 -14.17
C THR A 182 -0.95 -3.16 -13.53
N VAL A 183 -0.33 -1.99 -13.33
CA VAL A 183 0.97 -1.88 -12.68
C VAL A 183 0.83 -2.08 -11.19
N VAL A 184 1.56 -3.03 -10.64
CA VAL A 184 1.62 -3.30 -9.20
C VAL A 184 2.80 -2.54 -8.60
N TYR A 185 2.50 -1.71 -7.62
CA TYR A 185 3.43 -0.96 -6.78
C TYR A 185 3.47 -1.63 -5.39
N PRO A 186 4.41 -2.54 -5.15
CA PRO A 186 4.46 -3.34 -3.93
C PRO A 186 5.12 -2.63 -2.76
N GLY A 187 4.90 -3.13 -1.54
CA GLY A 187 5.58 -2.64 -0.34
C GLY A 187 7.09 -2.86 -0.35
N HIS A 188 7.59 -3.85 -1.09
CA HIS A 188 9.03 -4.11 -1.25
C HIS A 188 9.40 -4.46 -2.68
N GLY A 189 10.64 -4.09 -3.07
CA GLY A 189 11.20 -4.43 -4.39
C GLY A 189 10.68 -3.55 -5.53
N ASP A 190 10.79 -4.04 -6.74
CA ASP A 190 10.45 -3.29 -7.95
C ASP A 190 8.97 -3.42 -8.31
N ALA A 191 8.46 -2.43 -9.05
CA ALA A 191 7.15 -2.50 -9.65
C ALA A 191 7.08 -3.61 -10.71
N THR A 192 5.89 -4.19 -10.88
CA THR A 192 5.61 -5.25 -11.83
C THR A 192 4.22 -5.05 -12.45
N THR A 193 3.65 -6.07 -13.10
CA THR A 193 2.25 -6.07 -13.55
C THR A 193 1.56 -7.36 -13.13
N LEU A 194 0.24 -7.32 -12.97
CA LEU A 194 -0.55 -8.50 -12.62
C LEU A 194 -0.36 -9.64 -13.63
N GLY A 195 -0.33 -9.32 -14.94
CA GLY A 195 -0.13 -10.31 -15.98
C GLY A 195 1.25 -10.97 -15.91
N ARG A 196 2.32 -10.16 -15.74
CA ARG A 196 3.68 -10.70 -15.59
C ARG A 196 3.77 -11.65 -14.40
N GLU A 197 3.23 -11.24 -13.25
CA GLU A 197 3.29 -12.10 -12.06
C GLU A 197 2.48 -13.37 -12.24
N LEU A 198 1.29 -13.29 -12.82
CA LEU A 198 0.54 -14.50 -13.13
C LEU A 198 1.36 -15.46 -14.04
N GLU A 199 2.12 -14.95 -15.01
CA GLU A 199 2.91 -15.79 -15.95
C GLU A 199 4.18 -16.34 -15.33
N THR A 200 4.89 -15.57 -14.53
CA THR A 200 6.29 -15.87 -14.16
C THR A 200 6.52 -16.13 -12.67
N ASN A 201 5.65 -15.63 -11.79
CA ASN A 201 5.84 -15.74 -10.35
C ASN A 201 5.76 -17.20 -9.87
N PRO A 202 6.81 -17.74 -9.22
CA PRO A 202 6.84 -19.15 -8.81
C PRO A 202 5.78 -19.52 -7.78
N PHE A 203 5.30 -18.57 -6.98
CA PHE A 203 4.28 -18.77 -5.95
C PHE A 203 2.86 -18.85 -6.52
N LEU A 204 2.64 -18.42 -7.78
CA LEU A 204 1.32 -18.39 -8.43
C LEU A 204 1.12 -19.53 -9.44
N ARG A 205 1.93 -20.59 -9.38
CA ARG A 205 1.85 -21.70 -10.32
C ARG A 205 0.46 -22.35 -10.36
N ASP A 206 -0.13 -22.56 -9.20
CA ASP A 206 -1.43 -23.24 -9.08
C ASP A 206 -2.57 -22.37 -9.62
N LEU A 207 -2.45 -21.03 -9.53
CA LEU A 207 -3.43 -20.10 -10.06
C LEU A 207 -3.46 -20.06 -11.61
N ARG A 208 -2.39 -20.53 -12.28
CA ARG A 208 -2.33 -20.63 -13.74
C ARG A 208 -3.12 -21.81 -14.30
N VAL A 209 -3.17 -22.91 -13.54
CA VAL A 209 -3.81 -24.18 -13.97
C VAL A 209 -5.33 -24.06 -13.94
N GLU A 210 -5.88 -23.17 -13.11
CA GLU A 210 -7.32 -23.00 -12.92
C GLU A 210 -8.02 -22.13 -13.99
N ARG A 211 -7.28 -21.52 -14.93
CA ARG A 211 -7.89 -20.75 -16.03
C ARG A 211 -8.32 -21.72 -17.15
N PRO A 212 -9.64 -21.90 -17.42
CA PRO A 212 -10.07 -22.54 -18.66
C PRO A 212 -9.61 -21.70 -19.86
N ALA A 213 -9.14 -22.39 -20.88
CA ALA A 213 -8.69 -21.83 -22.16
C ALA A 213 -9.83 -21.07 -22.88
#